data_ffb2152f0ae681ad6dcc87fe01c3074a
#
_entry.id   ffb2152f0ae681ad6dcc87fe01c3074a
#
_cell.length_a   1.000
_cell.length_b   1.000
_cell.length_c   1.000
_cell.angle_alpha   90.00
_cell.angle_beta   90.00
_cell.angle_gamma   90.00
#
_symmetry.space_group_name_H-M   'P 1'
#
loop_
_entity.id
_entity.type
_entity.pdbx_description
1 polymer ?
#
loop_
_entity_poly.entity_id
_entity_poly.type
_entity_poly.pdbx_seq_one_letter_code
_entity_poly.pdbx_strand_id
1 'polypeptide(L)'
;MTGTEEITETSQETEPARLELDFTKPLFAEGTRILTLKCPESDYTTAQGCCFDGECWVAAFNRFDKNGEECTLLCKFDESGKLVKTSDGPLYLEHANNITYLPERSAYYVTSCQGTVKECWNGYSIVDRDSLELLEKGTLEMPFFAMSYCPERKAYASGRWAGETLDFWDGERNHTATKNVTPPGTLSQGVFAAEDCVWFVRSSRNGFHQEFRVYDWEGELLASIPLQLKNDAESESINIVNGVVYVTSNAGRRAYLYRVDFSIKQ
;
A
#
# COMPACT_ATOMS: atom_id res chain seq x y z
N MET A 1 32.84 -43.86 25.98
CA MET A 1 32.87 -42.61 25.22
C MET A 1 31.83 -42.74 24.11
N THR A 2 30.66 -42.23 24.34
CA THR A 2 29.57 -42.25 23.37
C THR A 2 29.48 -40.83 22.81
N GLY A 3 29.92 -40.68 21.55
CA GLY A 3 29.79 -39.43 20.82
C GLY A 3 28.31 -39.20 20.39
N THR A 4 27.73 -38.15 20.88
CA THR A 4 26.45 -37.60 20.37
C THR A 4 26.76 -36.76 19.13
N GLU A 5 26.35 -37.22 17.95
CA GLU A 5 26.35 -36.41 16.74
C GLU A 5 25.21 -35.38 16.87
N GLU A 6 25.57 -34.10 16.94
CA GLU A 6 24.65 -33.00 16.77
C GLU A 6 24.21 -32.91 15.29
N ILE A 7 22.96 -33.25 15.03
CA ILE A 7 22.34 -33.02 13.74
C ILE A 7 21.97 -31.52 13.70
N THR A 8 22.78 -30.74 13.03
CA THR A 8 22.41 -29.35 12.63
C THR A 8 21.39 -29.42 11.51
N GLU A 9 20.10 -29.27 11.84
CA GLU A 9 19.09 -28.97 10.85
C GLU A 9 19.35 -27.56 10.28
N THR A 10 19.90 -27.50 9.09
CA THR A 10 19.92 -26.29 8.28
C THR A 10 18.48 -26.08 7.74
N SER A 11 17.73 -25.16 8.36
CA SER A 11 16.51 -24.67 7.77
C SER A 11 16.86 -24.02 6.42
N GLN A 12 16.48 -24.66 5.33
CA GLN A 12 16.46 -24.00 4.02
C GLN A 12 15.40 -22.89 4.11
N GLU A 13 15.82 -21.65 4.14
CA GLU A 13 14.96 -20.51 3.85
C GLU A 13 14.45 -20.70 2.42
N THR A 14 13.20 -21.07 2.28
CA THR A 14 12.54 -21.09 0.97
C THR A 14 12.38 -19.65 0.51
N GLU A 15 12.90 -19.31 -0.66
CA GLU A 15 12.65 -17.99 -1.26
C GLU A 15 11.13 -17.70 -1.29
N PRO A 16 10.73 -16.47 -0.97
CA PRO A 16 9.31 -16.10 -1.00
C PRO A 16 8.76 -16.31 -2.41
N ALA A 17 7.57 -16.88 -2.50
CA ALA A 17 6.91 -17.13 -3.78
C ALA A 17 6.70 -15.80 -4.52
N ARG A 18 7.12 -15.74 -5.79
CA ARG A 18 6.89 -14.58 -6.67
C ARG A 18 5.51 -14.68 -7.30
N LEU A 19 4.93 -13.51 -7.59
CA LEU A 19 3.71 -13.42 -8.36
C LEU A 19 4.04 -13.65 -9.85
N GLU A 20 3.53 -14.76 -10.42
CA GLU A 20 3.74 -15.09 -11.82
C GLU A 20 2.46 -14.78 -12.62
N LEU A 21 2.46 -13.71 -13.40
CA LEU A 21 1.37 -13.33 -14.30
C LEU A 21 1.90 -13.08 -15.71
N ASP A 22 1.20 -13.62 -16.70
CA ASP A 22 1.47 -13.32 -18.11
C ASP A 22 0.70 -12.07 -18.54
N PHE A 23 1.35 -10.90 -18.45
CA PHE A 23 0.76 -9.61 -18.82
C PHE A 23 0.48 -9.46 -20.33
N THR A 24 0.91 -10.41 -21.18
CA THR A 24 0.52 -10.43 -22.60
C THR A 24 -0.90 -10.91 -22.83
N LYS A 25 -1.55 -11.47 -21.80
CA LYS A 25 -2.91 -11.96 -21.84
C LYS A 25 -3.91 -10.95 -21.28
N PRO A 26 -5.17 -10.94 -21.74
CA PRO A 26 -6.21 -10.12 -21.19
C PRO A 26 -6.62 -10.66 -19.81
N LEU A 27 -6.03 -10.10 -18.75
CA LEU A 27 -6.29 -10.51 -17.37
C LEU A 27 -7.55 -9.85 -16.82
N PHE A 28 -8.19 -10.56 -15.90
CA PHE A 28 -9.28 -10.08 -15.05
C PHE A 28 -8.99 -10.46 -13.60
N ALA A 29 -9.26 -9.56 -12.67
CA ALA A 29 -9.00 -9.73 -11.24
C ALA A 29 -10.30 -9.74 -10.44
N GLU A 30 -10.48 -10.73 -9.57
CA GLU A 30 -11.62 -10.83 -8.66
C GLU A 30 -11.14 -10.93 -7.22
N GLY A 31 -11.64 -10.03 -6.36
CA GLY A 31 -11.31 -10.01 -4.94
C GLY A 31 -12.32 -10.82 -4.09
N THR A 32 -11.79 -11.75 -3.30
CA THR A 32 -12.55 -12.45 -2.26
C THR A 32 -12.18 -11.86 -0.90
N ARG A 33 -13.17 -11.29 -0.18
CA ARG A 33 -12.92 -10.74 1.16
C ARG A 33 -12.54 -11.85 2.13
N ILE A 34 -11.38 -11.71 2.75
CA ILE A 34 -10.83 -12.66 3.71
C ILE A 34 -10.84 -12.15 5.14
N LEU A 35 -10.63 -10.85 5.35
CA LEU A 35 -10.58 -10.25 6.69
C LEU A 35 -11.38 -8.94 6.76
N THR A 36 -11.68 -8.55 7.98
CA THR A 36 -12.18 -7.22 8.34
C THR A 36 -11.29 -6.63 9.42
N LEU A 37 -10.50 -5.64 9.07
CA LEU A 37 -9.68 -4.88 10.00
C LEU A 37 -10.55 -3.75 10.56
N LYS A 38 -10.83 -3.77 11.86
CA LYS A 38 -11.78 -2.85 12.48
C LYS A 38 -11.07 -1.89 13.42
N CYS A 39 -11.21 -0.59 13.17
CA CYS A 39 -10.78 0.45 14.11
C CYS A 39 -11.48 0.28 15.46
N PRO A 40 -10.75 0.26 16.58
CA PRO A 40 -11.35 0.14 17.91
C PRO A 40 -12.15 1.40 18.28
N GLU A 41 -11.70 2.57 17.84
CA GLU A 41 -12.29 3.86 18.15
C GLU A 41 -13.45 4.18 17.18
N SER A 42 -14.56 4.70 17.73
CA SER A 42 -15.80 4.89 16.96
C SER A 42 -15.82 6.14 16.09
N ASP A 43 -15.01 7.12 16.40
CA ASP A 43 -14.92 8.41 15.73
C ASP A 43 -13.99 8.43 14.51
N TYR A 44 -13.16 7.39 14.33
CA TYR A 44 -12.41 7.18 13.10
C TYR A 44 -13.31 6.52 12.05
N THR A 45 -13.61 7.24 11.01
CA THR A 45 -14.69 6.90 10.07
C THR A 45 -14.23 6.54 8.66
N THR A 46 -12.93 6.67 8.38
CA THR A 46 -12.38 6.42 7.04
C THR A 46 -11.13 5.54 7.15
N ALA A 47 -11.16 4.37 6.52
CA ALA A 47 -9.97 3.55 6.34
C ALA A 47 -9.20 4.02 5.09
N GLN A 48 -7.88 4.08 5.18
CA GLN A 48 -7.00 4.54 4.13
C GLN A 48 -5.87 3.53 3.88
N GLY A 49 -4.63 3.96 3.77
CA GLY A 49 -3.47 3.13 3.49
C GLY A 49 -3.37 1.89 4.39
N CYS A 50 -2.92 0.80 3.80
CA CYS A 50 -2.67 -0.45 4.51
C CYS A 50 -1.43 -1.13 3.94
N CYS A 51 -0.61 -1.75 4.78
CA CYS A 51 0.50 -2.60 4.35
C CYS A 51 0.61 -3.87 5.22
N PHE A 52 1.38 -4.85 4.73
CA PHE A 52 1.82 -6.01 5.49
C PHE A 52 3.31 -5.86 5.81
N ASP A 53 3.71 -6.05 7.06
CA ASP A 53 5.10 -5.84 7.52
C ASP A 53 5.89 -7.14 7.73
N GLY A 54 5.39 -8.26 7.18
CA GLY A 54 5.95 -9.58 7.35
C GLY A 54 5.31 -10.38 8.49
N GLU A 55 4.61 -9.70 9.43
CA GLU A 55 3.95 -10.31 10.58
C GLU A 55 2.52 -9.82 10.78
N CYS A 56 2.30 -8.53 10.51
CA CYS A 56 1.03 -7.87 10.79
C CYS A 56 0.53 -7.05 9.59
N TRP A 57 -0.79 -6.95 9.48
CA TRP A 57 -1.43 -5.93 8.69
C TRP A 57 -1.46 -4.61 9.47
N VAL A 58 -1.05 -3.52 8.85
CA VAL A 58 -1.07 -2.19 9.43
C VAL A 58 -1.99 -1.32 8.60
N ALA A 59 -3.02 -0.77 9.22
CA ALA A 59 -4.02 0.06 8.55
C ALA A 59 -4.14 1.43 9.21
N ALA A 60 -4.31 2.45 8.39
CA ALA A 60 -4.60 3.82 8.80
C ALA A 60 -6.11 4.03 8.86
N PHE A 61 -6.58 4.63 9.95
CA PHE A 61 -7.96 5.08 10.09
C PHE A 61 -7.98 6.56 10.41
N ASN A 62 -8.76 7.34 9.66
CA ASN A 62 -8.77 8.78 9.74
C ASN A 62 -10.06 9.34 10.34
N ARG A 63 -9.92 10.49 10.97
CA ARG A 63 -11.00 11.38 11.42
C ARG A 63 -10.53 12.82 11.34
N PHE A 64 -11.46 13.75 11.41
CA PHE A 64 -11.15 15.15 11.66
C PHE A 64 -11.24 15.42 13.18
N ASP A 65 -10.26 16.16 13.68
CA ASP A 65 -10.28 16.62 15.06
C ASP A 65 -11.24 17.83 15.24
N LYS A 66 -11.33 18.36 16.46
CA LYS A 66 -12.18 19.52 16.79
C LYS A 66 -11.77 20.83 16.08
N ASN A 67 -10.58 20.90 15.54
CA ASN A 67 -10.05 22.04 14.78
C ASN A 67 -10.24 21.85 13.28
N GLY A 68 -10.74 20.70 12.84
CA GLY A 68 -10.89 20.34 11.43
C GLY A 68 -9.59 19.82 10.80
N GLU A 69 -8.58 19.47 11.60
CA GLU A 69 -7.36 18.83 11.13
C GLU A 69 -7.57 17.32 11.02
N GLU A 70 -7.11 16.74 9.92
CA GLU A 70 -7.17 15.30 9.73
C GLU A 70 -6.10 14.59 10.56
N CYS A 71 -6.51 13.60 11.31
CA CYS A 71 -5.62 12.80 12.13
C CYS A 71 -5.92 11.32 11.96
N THR A 72 -4.89 10.51 12.18
CA THR A 72 -4.86 9.08 11.89
C THR A 72 -4.62 8.29 13.16
N LEU A 73 -5.35 7.18 13.32
CA LEU A 73 -5.00 6.09 14.22
C LEU A 73 -4.39 4.96 13.39
N LEU A 74 -3.13 4.61 13.65
CA LEU A 74 -2.54 3.41 13.09
C LEU A 74 -2.90 2.21 13.94
N CYS A 75 -3.33 1.14 13.27
CA CYS A 75 -3.74 -0.10 13.92
C CYS A 75 -2.98 -1.27 13.30
N LYS A 76 -2.35 -2.11 14.14
CA LYS A 76 -1.75 -3.38 13.75
C LYS A 76 -2.71 -4.52 14.05
N PHE A 77 -2.83 -5.44 13.09
CA PHE A 77 -3.66 -6.62 13.19
C PHE A 77 -2.83 -7.85 12.85
N ASP A 78 -3.02 -8.94 13.56
CA ASP A 78 -2.43 -10.22 13.20
C ASP A 78 -3.03 -10.79 11.90
N GLU A 79 -2.52 -11.90 11.41
CA GLU A 79 -2.99 -12.56 10.18
C GLU A 79 -4.46 -13.00 10.26
N SER A 80 -5.02 -13.13 11.45
CA SER A 80 -6.44 -13.44 11.65
C SER A 80 -7.35 -12.20 11.62
N GLY A 81 -6.76 -10.99 11.54
CA GLY A 81 -7.47 -9.71 11.61
C GLY A 81 -7.79 -9.25 13.04
N LYS A 82 -7.21 -9.89 14.05
CA LYS A 82 -7.34 -9.47 15.45
C LYS A 82 -6.40 -8.29 15.73
N LEU A 83 -6.93 -7.26 16.36
CA LEU A 83 -6.15 -6.09 16.76
C LEU A 83 -5.06 -6.48 17.76
N VAL A 84 -3.81 -6.13 17.43
CA VAL A 84 -2.61 -6.37 18.25
C VAL A 84 -2.19 -5.09 18.96
N LYS A 85 -2.17 -3.95 18.24
CA LYS A 85 -1.69 -2.67 18.74
C LYS A 85 -2.35 -1.50 18.03
N THR A 86 -2.43 -0.36 18.71
CA THR A 86 -2.73 0.95 18.13
C THR A 86 -1.62 1.94 18.47
N SER A 87 -1.50 3.01 17.70
CA SER A 87 -0.71 4.16 18.11
C SER A 87 -1.27 4.76 19.41
N ASP A 88 -0.40 5.39 20.20
CA ASP A 88 -0.77 6.05 21.47
C ASP A 88 -1.50 7.38 21.17
N GLY A 89 -2.76 7.29 20.72
CA GLY A 89 -3.57 8.42 20.33
C GLY A 89 -3.41 8.81 18.85
N PRO A 90 -3.98 9.94 18.45
CA PRO A 90 -3.99 10.38 17.08
C PRO A 90 -2.62 10.84 16.62
N LEU A 91 -2.21 10.37 15.45
CA LEU A 91 -1.08 10.87 14.70
C LEU A 91 -1.59 11.86 13.64
N TYR A 92 -0.84 12.95 13.42
CA TYR A 92 -1.19 13.90 12.36
C TYR A 92 -0.41 13.52 11.08
N LEU A 93 -0.85 12.41 10.45
CA LEU A 93 -0.29 11.86 9.22
C LEU A 93 -1.03 12.35 7.98
N GLU A 94 -1.91 13.34 8.15
CA GLU A 94 -2.81 13.83 7.12
C GLU A 94 -3.70 12.70 6.59
N HIS A 95 -3.89 12.57 5.26
CA HIS A 95 -4.80 11.56 4.74
C HIS A 95 -4.26 10.12 4.76
N ALA A 96 -2.96 9.93 5.01
CA ALA A 96 -2.30 8.62 5.12
C ALA A 96 -2.65 7.65 3.95
N ASN A 97 -2.62 8.15 2.73
CA ASN A 97 -3.11 7.47 1.52
C ASN A 97 -2.45 6.13 1.23
N ASN A 98 -1.16 6.01 1.48
CA ASN A 98 -0.41 4.79 1.26
C ASN A 98 0.55 4.56 2.41
N ILE A 99 0.70 3.29 2.79
CA ILE A 99 1.69 2.85 3.76
C ILE A 99 2.57 1.82 3.07
N THR A 100 3.89 1.94 3.22
CA THR A 100 4.84 0.91 2.81
C THR A 100 5.81 0.61 3.94
N TYR A 101 6.18 -0.64 4.11
CA TYR A 101 7.12 -1.07 5.12
C TYR A 101 8.56 -0.87 4.63
N LEU A 102 9.42 -0.36 5.49
CA LEU A 102 10.86 -0.14 5.29
C LEU A 102 11.63 -1.14 6.17
N PRO A 103 11.95 -2.34 5.68
CA PRO A 103 12.56 -3.39 6.51
C PRO A 103 13.90 -2.97 7.10
N GLU A 104 14.73 -2.23 6.36
CA GLU A 104 16.05 -1.79 6.81
C GLU A 104 15.99 -0.76 7.96
N ARG A 105 14.84 -0.10 8.12
CA ARG A 105 14.61 0.89 9.16
C ARG A 105 13.69 0.41 10.27
N SER A 106 13.09 -0.78 10.12
CA SER A 106 12.01 -1.27 10.98
C SER A 106 10.92 -0.21 11.17
N ALA A 107 10.44 0.39 10.08
CA ALA A 107 9.53 1.52 10.10
C ALA A 107 8.55 1.50 8.94
N TYR A 108 7.49 2.29 9.06
CA TYR A 108 6.52 2.53 7.99
C TYR A 108 6.77 3.90 7.36
N TYR A 109 6.79 3.94 6.03
CA TYR A 109 6.68 5.17 5.26
C TYR A 109 5.21 5.40 4.94
N VAL A 110 4.69 6.53 5.38
CA VAL A 110 3.29 6.92 5.19
C VAL A 110 3.24 8.15 4.30
N THR A 111 2.50 8.07 3.20
CA THR A 111 2.29 9.23 2.33
C THR A 111 1.23 10.14 2.91
N SER A 112 1.48 11.43 2.87
CA SER A 112 0.63 12.45 3.44
C SER A 112 0.14 13.38 2.34
N CYS A 113 -1.18 13.40 2.13
CA CYS A 113 -1.84 14.26 1.15
C CYS A 113 -2.92 15.06 1.86
N GLN A 114 -2.71 16.35 2.04
CA GLN A 114 -3.67 17.21 2.72
C GLN A 114 -3.94 18.50 1.94
N GLY A 115 -5.16 19.00 2.13
CA GLY A 115 -5.59 20.26 1.55
C GLY A 115 -6.14 20.13 0.13
N THR A 116 -6.58 21.27 -0.39
CA THR A 116 -7.25 21.36 -1.69
C THR A 116 -6.29 21.56 -2.86
N VAL A 117 -5.04 21.93 -2.58
CA VAL A 117 -4.02 22.23 -3.59
C VAL A 117 -3.16 20.98 -3.81
N LYS A 118 -3.56 20.17 -4.81
CA LYS A 118 -2.94 18.87 -5.11
C LYS A 118 -1.48 18.96 -5.55
N GLU A 119 -1.07 20.10 -6.11
CA GLU A 119 0.30 20.40 -6.50
C GLU A 119 1.24 20.52 -5.29
N CYS A 120 0.68 20.66 -4.08
CA CYS A 120 1.41 20.70 -2.82
C CYS A 120 1.41 19.36 -2.06
N TRP A 121 0.82 18.32 -2.61
CA TRP A 121 0.79 16.99 -1.98
C TRP A 121 2.14 16.29 -2.14
N ASN A 122 3.07 16.58 -1.25
CA ASN A 122 4.44 16.07 -1.29
C ASN A 122 4.96 15.64 0.10
N GLY A 123 4.04 15.49 1.06
CA GLY A 123 4.37 15.15 2.44
C GLY A 123 4.56 13.65 2.67
N TYR A 124 5.42 13.32 3.62
CA TYR A 124 5.57 11.97 4.13
C TYR A 124 5.80 11.97 5.65
N SER A 125 5.57 10.82 6.25
CA SER A 125 5.88 10.54 7.64
C SER A 125 6.56 9.18 7.77
N ILE A 126 7.51 9.06 8.69
CA ILE A 126 8.12 7.79 9.08
C ILE A 126 7.62 7.46 10.49
N VAL A 127 7.09 6.26 10.65
CA VAL A 127 6.51 5.76 11.90
C VAL A 127 7.25 4.50 12.31
N ASP A 128 7.67 4.41 13.54
CA ASP A 128 8.33 3.21 14.09
C ASP A 128 7.41 1.98 14.02
N ARG A 129 7.96 0.84 13.61
CA ARG A 129 7.21 -0.41 13.44
C ARG A 129 6.59 -0.91 14.73
N ASP A 130 7.34 -0.88 15.81
CA ASP A 130 6.97 -1.55 17.05
C ASP A 130 6.23 -0.62 18.00
N SER A 131 6.69 0.62 18.17
CA SER A 131 6.02 1.59 19.02
C SER A 131 4.81 2.24 18.37
N LEU A 132 4.80 2.39 17.04
CA LEU A 132 3.88 3.21 16.24
C LEU A 132 4.00 4.70 16.55
N GLU A 133 5.18 5.14 17.01
CA GLU A 133 5.49 6.54 17.23
C GLU A 133 5.99 7.21 15.94
N LEU A 134 5.66 8.47 15.78
CA LEU A 134 6.14 9.29 14.69
C LEU A 134 7.64 9.59 14.89
N LEU A 135 8.48 9.11 13.95
CA LEU A 135 9.93 9.33 13.97
C LEU A 135 10.34 10.56 13.17
N GLU A 136 9.72 10.78 12.02
CA GLU A 136 10.12 11.79 11.04
C GLU A 136 8.90 12.30 10.27
N LYS A 137 8.86 13.60 9.97
CA LYS A 137 7.97 14.19 8.94
C LYS A 137 8.81 15.01 7.98
N GLY A 138 8.44 14.96 6.72
CA GLY A 138 9.14 15.74 5.71
C GLY A 138 8.30 15.96 4.47
N THR A 139 8.89 16.68 3.52
CA THR A 139 8.33 16.91 2.19
C THR A 139 9.38 16.58 1.14
N LEU A 140 8.93 16.08 -0.01
CA LEU A 140 9.79 15.88 -1.17
C LEU A 140 9.66 17.05 -2.14
N GLU A 141 10.56 17.12 -3.10
CA GLU A 141 10.60 18.22 -4.07
C GLU A 141 9.43 18.21 -5.07
N MET A 142 8.80 17.06 -5.26
CA MET A 142 7.72 16.88 -6.23
C MET A 142 6.45 16.35 -5.57
N PRO A 143 5.26 16.74 -6.10
CA PRO A 143 4.00 16.23 -5.60
C PRO A 143 3.80 14.78 -5.99
N PHE A 144 3.22 13.99 -5.08
CA PHE A 144 2.78 12.62 -5.30
C PHE A 144 1.51 12.35 -4.47
N PHE A 145 0.73 11.34 -4.87
CA PHE A 145 -0.46 10.94 -4.12
C PHE A 145 -0.21 9.68 -3.30
N ALA A 146 0.43 8.71 -3.90
CA ALA A 146 0.83 7.46 -3.27
C ALA A 146 2.26 7.13 -3.66
N MET A 147 3.02 6.56 -2.73
CA MET A 147 4.42 6.20 -2.92
C MET A 147 4.72 4.90 -2.18
N SER A 148 5.43 4.00 -2.83
CA SER A 148 5.83 2.71 -2.27
C SER A 148 7.32 2.46 -2.44
N TYR A 149 7.91 1.78 -1.46
CA TYR A 149 9.30 1.35 -1.47
C TYR A 149 9.45 -0.09 -1.95
N CYS A 150 10.45 -0.34 -2.78
CA CYS A 150 10.89 -1.66 -3.20
C CYS A 150 12.22 -1.98 -2.50
N PRO A 151 12.26 -2.91 -1.53
CA PRO A 151 13.49 -3.25 -0.81
C PRO A 151 14.57 -3.84 -1.72
N GLU A 152 14.20 -4.68 -2.68
CA GLU A 152 15.12 -5.35 -3.61
C GLU A 152 15.87 -4.35 -4.49
N ARG A 153 15.17 -3.28 -4.90
CA ARG A 153 15.76 -2.20 -5.72
C ARG A 153 16.36 -1.07 -4.90
N LYS A 154 16.03 -1.00 -3.61
CA LYS A 154 16.32 0.17 -2.76
C LYS A 154 15.87 1.47 -3.42
N ALA A 155 14.64 1.47 -3.91
CA ALA A 155 14.08 2.57 -4.68
C ALA A 155 12.58 2.74 -4.37
N TYR A 156 12.06 3.93 -4.65
CA TYR A 156 10.64 4.20 -4.53
C TYR A 156 10.04 4.44 -5.91
N ALA A 157 8.75 4.11 -6.01
CA ALA A 157 7.90 4.52 -7.12
C ALA A 157 6.67 5.24 -6.58
N SER A 158 6.26 6.29 -7.27
CA SER A 158 5.10 7.08 -6.90
C SER A 158 4.26 7.46 -8.11
N GLY A 159 3.02 7.87 -7.87
CA GLY A 159 2.14 8.38 -8.89
C GLY A 159 1.31 9.55 -8.37
N ARG A 160 0.85 10.40 -9.28
CA ARG A 160 -0.07 11.49 -8.97
C ARG A 160 -1.51 10.99 -8.93
N TRP A 161 -2.37 11.77 -8.31
CA TRP A 161 -3.77 11.40 -8.11
C TRP A 161 -4.51 11.07 -9.42
N ALA A 162 -4.34 11.88 -10.49
CA ALA A 162 -4.95 11.61 -11.79
C ALA A 162 -4.20 10.53 -12.60
N GLY A 163 -2.95 10.22 -12.24
CA GLY A 163 -2.15 9.15 -12.84
C GLY A 163 -1.55 9.53 -14.19
N GLU A 164 -1.25 10.80 -14.39
CA GLU A 164 -0.60 11.33 -15.59
C GLU A 164 0.91 11.14 -15.61
N THR A 165 1.50 10.87 -14.44
CA THR A 165 2.95 10.61 -14.29
C THR A 165 3.23 9.46 -13.35
N LEU A 166 4.36 8.80 -13.61
CA LEU A 166 5.07 7.95 -12.67
C LEU A 166 6.38 8.63 -12.34
N ASP A 167 6.70 8.72 -11.06
CA ASP A 167 7.93 9.31 -10.56
C ASP A 167 8.72 8.23 -9.83
N PHE A 168 10.02 8.15 -10.12
CA PHE A 168 10.96 7.20 -9.52
C PHE A 168 11.98 7.93 -8.65
N TRP A 169 12.38 7.28 -7.56
CA TRP A 169 13.22 7.86 -6.54
C TRP A 169 14.23 6.82 -6.06
N ASP A 170 15.41 7.25 -5.67
CA ASP A 170 16.39 6.37 -5.03
C ASP A 170 16.01 6.03 -3.58
N GLY A 171 16.82 5.19 -2.92
CA GLY A 171 16.59 4.77 -1.54
C GLY A 171 16.67 5.90 -0.51
N GLU A 172 17.26 7.04 -0.87
CA GLU A 172 17.35 8.26 -0.06
C GLU A 172 16.25 9.26 -0.38
N ARG A 173 15.33 8.90 -1.28
CA ARG A 173 14.21 9.70 -1.76
C ARG A 173 14.62 10.91 -2.62
N ASN A 174 15.78 10.84 -3.28
CA ASN A 174 16.11 11.78 -4.32
C ASN A 174 15.35 11.37 -5.60
N HIS A 175 14.71 12.35 -6.25
CA HIS A 175 14.00 12.11 -7.50
C HIS A 175 14.99 11.74 -8.62
N THR A 176 14.71 10.66 -9.33
CA THR A 176 15.60 10.13 -10.38
C THR A 176 15.02 10.22 -11.79
N ALA A 177 13.70 10.07 -11.92
CA ALA A 177 13.03 10.15 -13.21
C ALA A 177 11.53 10.42 -13.08
N THR A 178 10.96 11.11 -14.06
CA THR A 178 9.52 11.21 -14.31
C THR A 178 9.19 10.61 -15.67
N LYS A 179 8.14 9.81 -15.71
CA LYS A 179 7.58 9.27 -16.96
C LYS A 179 6.14 9.77 -17.11
N ASN A 180 5.86 10.40 -18.25
CA ASN A 180 4.49 10.74 -18.62
C ASN A 180 3.80 9.48 -19.14
N VAL A 181 2.63 9.19 -18.59
CA VAL A 181 1.82 8.05 -19.00
C VAL A 181 0.43 8.53 -19.43
N THR A 182 -0.25 7.77 -20.26
CA THR A 182 -1.62 8.10 -20.67
C THR A 182 -2.52 8.02 -19.43
N PRO A 183 -3.21 9.12 -19.07
CA PRO A 183 -4.12 9.13 -17.93
C PRO A 183 -5.22 8.07 -18.10
N PRO A 184 -5.40 7.16 -17.15
CA PRO A 184 -6.34 6.05 -17.30
C PRO A 184 -7.82 6.42 -17.12
N GLY A 185 -8.11 7.67 -16.75
CA GLY A 185 -9.49 8.13 -16.46
C GLY A 185 -10.00 7.72 -15.08
N THR A 186 -9.21 6.98 -14.31
CA THR A 186 -9.46 6.59 -12.92
C THR A 186 -8.48 7.33 -12.00
N LEU A 187 -8.76 7.32 -10.69
CA LEU A 187 -7.93 7.96 -9.68
C LEU A 187 -7.00 6.95 -9.01
N SER A 188 -5.78 7.36 -8.71
CA SER A 188 -4.87 6.56 -7.89
C SER A 188 -5.43 6.41 -6.49
N GLN A 189 -5.34 5.20 -5.94
CA GLN A 189 -5.69 4.93 -4.56
C GLN A 189 -4.46 4.43 -3.79
N GLY A 190 -3.83 3.38 -4.26
CA GLY A 190 -2.62 2.86 -3.66
C GLY A 190 -1.59 2.42 -4.70
N VAL A 191 -0.34 2.31 -4.26
CA VAL A 191 0.77 1.82 -5.06
C VAL A 191 1.56 0.75 -4.32
N PHE A 192 2.05 -0.23 -5.05
CA PHE A 192 3.00 -1.24 -4.59
C PHE A 192 4.15 -1.36 -5.58
N ALA A 193 5.37 -1.16 -5.09
CA ALA A 193 6.59 -1.27 -5.86
C ALA A 193 7.21 -2.66 -5.64
N ALA A 194 7.10 -3.53 -6.65
CA ALA A 194 7.76 -4.84 -6.70
C ALA A 194 9.11 -4.75 -7.41
N GLU A 195 9.92 -5.80 -7.35
CA GLU A 195 11.25 -5.85 -7.96
C GLU A 195 11.22 -5.61 -9.47
N ASP A 196 10.24 -6.16 -10.17
CA ASP A 196 10.13 -6.15 -11.62
C ASP A 196 9.10 -5.15 -12.16
N CYS A 197 8.15 -4.71 -11.33
CA CYS A 197 7.09 -3.82 -11.78
C CYS A 197 6.46 -3.00 -10.65
N VAL A 198 5.69 -1.99 -11.04
CA VAL A 198 4.96 -1.09 -10.13
C VAL A 198 3.47 -1.25 -10.38
N TRP A 199 2.74 -1.55 -9.32
CA TRP A 199 1.31 -1.76 -9.32
C TRP A 199 0.57 -0.55 -8.75
N PHE A 200 -0.45 -0.10 -9.44
CA PHE A 200 -1.40 0.88 -8.94
C PHE A 200 -2.77 0.23 -8.85
N VAL A 201 -3.40 0.32 -7.69
CA VAL A 201 -4.84 0.12 -7.59
C VAL A 201 -5.53 1.46 -7.79
N ARG A 202 -6.57 1.49 -8.61
CA ARG A 202 -7.23 2.72 -9.07
C ARG A 202 -8.73 2.54 -9.05
N SER A 203 -9.46 3.62 -8.77
CA SER A 203 -10.92 3.64 -8.78
C SER A 203 -11.46 4.81 -9.59
N SER A 204 -12.70 4.70 -10.11
CA SER A 204 -13.46 5.85 -10.56
C SER A 204 -13.95 6.65 -9.37
N ARG A 205 -14.27 7.94 -9.57
CA ARG A 205 -14.76 8.84 -8.51
C ARG A 205 -16.01 8.35 -7.76
N ASN A 206 -16.75 7.43 -8.35
CA ASN A 206 -17.94 6.81 -7.75
C ASN A 206 -17.69 5.38 -7.24
N GLY A 207 -16.44 4.90 -7.29
CA GLY A 207 -16.05 3.57 -6.81
C GLY A 207 -16.50 2.39 -7.68
N PHE A 208 -17.36 2.59 -8.69
CA PHE A 208 -17.94 1.49 -9.48
C PHE A 208 -16.98 0.86 -10.48
N HIS A 209 -15.94 1.56 -10.88
CA HIS A 209 -14.93 1.03 -11.78
C HIS A 209 -13.58 1.02 -11.08
N GLN A 210 -13.01 -0.17 -10.95
CA GLN A 210 -11.71 -0.37 -10.31
C GLN A 210 -10.81 -1.17 -11.23
N GLU A 211 -9.53 -0.88 -11.20
CA GLU A 211 -8.53 -1.55 -12.03
C GLU A 211 -7.16 -1.56 -11.37
N PHE A 212 -6.34 -2.50 -11.81
CA PHE A 212 -4.90 -2.36 -11.66
C PHE A 212 -4.30 -1.77 -12.92
N ARG A 213 -3.31 -0.87 -12.74
CA ARG A 213 -2.34 -0.48 -13.76
C ARG A 213 -0.99 -0.96 -13.31
N VAL A 214 -0.35 -1.75 -14.18
CA VAL A 214 0.96 -2.32 -13.92
C VAL A 214 1.94 -1.75 -14.92
N TYR A 215 3.03 -1.19 -14.44
CA TYR A 215 4.09 -0.59 -15.24
C TYR A 215 5.43 -1.26 -14.90
N ASP A 216 6.33 -1.32 -15.85
CA ASP A 216 7.73 -1.60 -15.53
C ASP A 216 8.43 -0.38 -14.90
N TRP A 217 9.68 -0.54 -14.50
CA TRP A 217 10.47 0.55 -13.92
C TRP A 217 10.97 1.57 -14.97
N GLU A 218 10.79 1.32 -16.23
CA GLU A 218 10.98 2.23 -17.36
C GLU A 218 9.73 3.09 -17.63
N GLY A 219 8.60 2.75 -16.98
CA GLY A 219 7.32 3.45 -17.10
C GLY A 219 6.44 2.98 -18.25
N GLU A 220 6.78 1.86 -18.88
CA GLU A 220 5.95 1.25 -19.90
C GLU A 220 4.78 0.48 -19.28
N LEU A 221 3.58 0.62 -19.85
CA LEU A 221 2.39 -0.06 -19.37
C LEU A 221 2.44 -1.54 -19.72
N LEU A 222 2.57 -2.40 -18.72
CA LEU A 222 2.54 -3.86 -18.88
C LEU A 222 1.11 -4.39 -18.97
N ALA A 223 0.20 -3.88 -18.10
CA ALA A 223 -1.19 -4.33 -18.07
C ALA A 223 -2.16 -3.30 -17.51
N SER A 224 -3.40 -3.38 -17.99
CA SER A 224 -4.59 -2.77 -17.40
C SER A 224 -5.57 -3.89 -17.09
N ILE A 225 -5.79 -4.14 -15.80
CA ILE A 225 -6.52 -5.31 -15.33
C ILE A 225 -7.77 -4.84 -14.59
N PRO A 226 -8.98 -5.04 -15.14
CA PRO A 226 -10.21 -4.74 -14.41
C PRO A 226 -10.25 -5.51 -13.09
N LEU A 227 -10.63 -4.84 -12.01
CA LEU A 227 -10.74 -5.39 -10.67
C LEU A 227 -12.21 -5.38 -10.24
N GLN A 228 -12.71 -6.53 -9.83
CA GLN A 228 -14.02 -6.66 -9.23
C GLN A 228 -13.89 -7.01 -7.74
N LEU A 229 -14.35 -6.11 -6.87
CA LEU A 229 -14.50 -6.36 -5.45
C LEU A 229 -15.99 -6.58 -5.13
N LYS A 230 -16.30 -7.59 -4.34
CA LYS A 230 -17.68 -7.77 -3.83
C LYS A 230 -17.94 -6.66 -2.79
N ASN A 231 -18.98 -5.87 -2.99
CA ASN A 231 -19.56 -4.81 -2.15
C ASN A 231 -19.22 -3.36 -2.56
N ASP A 232 -18.91 -3.07 -3.80
CA ASP A 232 -18.78 -1.72 -4.39
C ASP A 232 -18.01 -0.70 -3.51
N ALA A 233 -17.09 -1.20 -2.67
CA ALA A 233 -16.30 -0.38 -1.79
C ALA A 233 -15.05 0.12 -2.52
N GLU A 234 -14.69 1.37 -2.33
CA GLU A 234 -13.51 1.99 -2.90
C GLU A 234 -12.25 1.27 -2.43
N SER A 235 -11.39 0.85 -3.39
CA SER A 235 -10.07 0.29 -3.06
C SER A 235 -9.15 1.40 -2.57
N GLU A 236 -8.34 1.12 -1.53
CA GLU A 236 -7.48 2.11 -0.90
C GLU A 236 -5.99 1.74 -0.97
N SER A 237 -5.67 0.45 -0.93
CA SER A 237 -4.27 0.01 -1.01
C SER A 237 -4.12 -1.33 -1.69
N ILE A 238 -2.91 -1.60 -2.17
CA ILE A 238 -2.49 -2.87 -2.75
C ILE A 238 -1.23 -3.36 -2.06
N ASN A 239 -1.15 -4.68 -1.83
CA ASN A 239 0.02 -5.36 -1.30
C ASN A 239 0.23 -6.67 -2.04
N ILE A 240 1.49 -7.07 -2.23
CA ILE A 240 1.85 -8.39 -2.75
C ILE A 240 2.65 -9.09 -1.66
N VAL A 241 2.12 -10.19 -1.16
CA VAL A 241 2.72 -10.96 -0.06
C VAL A 241 2.84 -12.40 -0.51
N ASN A 242 4.06 -12.94 -0.56
CA ASN A 242 4.34 -14.32 -0.98
C ASN A 242 3.65 -14.69 -2.31
N GLY A 243 3.72 -13.81 -3.31
CA GLY A 243 3.13 -14.02 -4.63
C GLY A 243 1.61 -13.88 -4.70
N VAL A 244 0.95 -13.45 -3.63
CA VAL A 244 -0.49 -13.22 -3.58
C VAL A 244 -0.79 -11.74 -3.51
N VAL A 245 -1.68 -11.25 -4.36
CA VAL A 245 -2.14 -9.87 -4.36
C VAL A 245 -3.27 -9.67 -3.35
N TYR A 246 -3.15 -8.64 -2.55
CA TYR A 246 -4.16 -8.20 -1.60
C TYR A 246 -4.55 -6.75 -1.86
N VAL A 247 -5.83 -6.46 -1.70
CA VAL A 247 -6.38 -5.10 -1.80
C VAL A 247 -7.18 -4.80 -0.54
N THR A 248 -7.03 -3.61 0.00
CA THR A 248 -7.97 -3.13 1.01
C THR A 248 -8.98 -2.19 0.41
N SER A 249 -10.18 -2.16 0.99
CA SER A 249 -11.20 -1.20 0.65
C SER A 249 -11.73 -0.50 1.88
N ASN A 250 -12.16 0.76 1.67
CA ASN A 250 -12.77 1.58 2.70
C ASN A 250 -14.22 1.17 2.95
N ALA A 251 -14.54 0.88 4.19
CA ALA A 251 -15.90 0.63 4.66
C ALA A 251 -16.13 1.41 5.98
N GLY A 252 -15.83 2.70 5.97
CA GLY A 252 -15.87 3.58 7.12
C GLY A 252 -14.78 3.20 8.13
N ARG A 253 -15.16 2.87 9.37
CA ARG A 253 -14.21 2.41 10.41
C ARG A 253 -13.73 0.96 10.24
N ARG A 254 -13.85 0.40 9.04
CA ARG A 254 -13.36 -0.94 8.67
C ARG A 254 -12.60 -0.86 7.37
N ALA A 255 -11.47 -1.53 7.31
CA ALA A 255 -10.84 -1.88 6.07
C ALA A 255 -11.20 -3.35 5.77
N TYR A 256 -11.80 -3.61 4.61
CA TYR A 256 -11.99 -4.98 4.14
C TYR A 256 -10.74 -5.40 3.38
N LEU A 257 -10.13 -6.50 3.78
CA LEU A 257 -9.00 -7.09 3.08
C LEU A 257 -9.49 -8.18 2.14
N TYR A 258 -9.13 -8.04 0.86
CA TYR A 258 -9.46 -8.99 -0.20
C TYR A 258 -8.19 -9.68 -0.67
N ARG A 259 -8.25 -11.00 -0.80
CA ARG A 259 -7.31 -11.74 -1.63
C ARG A 259 -7.79 -11.66 -3.06
N VAL A 260 -6.89 -11.39 -3.99
CA VAL A 260 -7.20 -11.23 -5.41
C VAL A 260 -6.74 -12.44 -6.19
N ASP A 261 -7.65 -13.03 -6.93
CA ASP A 261 -7.39 -14.13 -7.86
C ASP A 261 -7.46 -13.59 -9.30
N PHE A 262 -6.55 -14.05 -10.16
CA PHE A 262 -6.47 -13.63 -11.56
C PHE A 262 -6.96 -14.73 -12.49
N SER A 263 -7.64 -14.32 -13.57
CA SER A 263 -8.09 -15.20 -14.64
C SER A 263 -7.85 -14.56 -15.99
N ILE A 264 -7.76 -15.38 -17.04
CA ILE A 264 -7.70 -14.88 -18.42
C ILE A 264 -9.15 -14.69 -18.88
N LYS A 265 -9.46 -13.48 -19.36
CA LYS A 265 -10.77 -13.16 -19.93
C LYS A 265 -10.91 -13.92 -21.26
N GLN A 266 -11.89 -14.80 -21.35
CA GLN A 266 -12.25 -15.51 -22.58
C GLN A 266 -12.94 -14.59 -23.58
#